data_47bd14d06b5997dc623385e0f87e9fa3
#
_entry.id   47bd14d06b5997dc623385e0f87e9fa3
#
_cell.length_a   1.000
_cell.length_b   1.000
_cell.length_c   1.000
_cell.angle_alpha   90.00
_cell.angle_beta   90.00
_cell.angle_gamma   90.00
#
_symmetry.space_group_name_H-M   'P 1'
#
loop_
_entity.id
_entity.type
_entity.pdbx_description
1 polymer ?
#
loop_
_entity_poly.entity_id
_entity_poly.type
_entity_poly.pdbx_seq_one_letter_code
_entity_poly.pdbx_strand_id
1 'polypeptide(L)'
;LLNKGEQGNLQLSPKAMRMLGKELLRDVSTHLASPGRRDSRLAGHTGEPTGSTRPWEFGDTAPWDTTRTITNAIQRNAARGEAGGTSIGIQLGDIEVVETESRTRNAVALLVDTSFSMAMEGRWAPMKQTALALHHLISTQFRGDELTLIGFGLYAQTMTIEELTALPPIQEKGTNLQHALLLADQFFARHVNHDPTLLVVTD
;
A
#
# COMPACT_ATOMS: atom_id res chain seq x y z
N LEU A 1 -10.57 22.85 16.40
CA LEU A 1 -9.35 22.35 15.77
C LEU A 1 -8.21 22.05 16.76
N LEU A 2 -8.18 22.70 17.91
CA LEU A 2 -7.22 22.48 18.98
C LEU A 2 -7.96 22.00 20.23
N ASN A 3 -7.56 20.86 20.79
CA ASN A 3 -8.03 20.39 22.09
C ASN A 3 -6.99 20.76 23.16
N LYS A 4 -7.48 21.26 24.30
CA LYS A 4 -6.65 21.57 25.46
C LYS A 4 -6.44 20.24 26.22
N GLY A 5 -5.23 19.68 26.19
CA GLY A 5 -4.87 18.53 27.01
C GLY A 5 -4.83 18.89 28.50
N GLU A 6 -4.94 17.90 29.36
CA GLU A 6 -5.00 18.05 30.85
C GLU A 6 -3.80 18.78 31.48
N GLN A 7 -2.74 18.99 30.73
CA GLN A 7 -1.53 19.70 31.21
C GLN A 7 -1.29 21.03 30.47
N GLY A 8 -2.30 21.65 29.86
CA GLY A 8 -2.16 22.96 29.20
C GLY A 8 -1.49 22.94 27.83
N ASN A 9 -1.04 21.80 27.33
CA ASN A 9 -0.48 21.67 26.00
C ASN A 9 -1.60 21.63 24.96
N LEU A 10 -1.47 22.45 23.91
CA LEU A 10 -2.37 22.47 22.78
C LEU A 10 -2.11 21.23 21.90
N GLN A 11 -3.05 20.29 21.91
CA GLN A 11 -3.02 19.11 21.05
C GLN A 11 -3.93 19.34 19.83
N LEU A 12 -3.43 18.96 18.65
CA LEU A 12 -4.22 18.96 17.42
C LEU A 12 -5.30 17.88 17.52
N SER A 13 -6.54 18.26 17.25
CA SER A 13 -7.63 17.27 17.19
C SER A 13 -7.41 16.28 16.03
N PRO A 14 -7.93 15.04 16.11
CA PRO A 14 -7.83 14.05 15.01
C PRO A 14 -8.37 14.58 13.68
N LYS A 15 -9.34 15.51 13.73
CA LYS A 15 -9.89 16.17 12.55
C LYS A 15 -8.90 17.19 11.96
N ALA A 16 -8.18 17.94 12.80
CA ALA A 16 -7.15 18.88 12.37
C ALA A 16 -5.94 18.12 11.78
N MET A 17 -5.57 17.00 12.36
CA MET A 17 -4.50 16.14 11.86
C MET A 17 -4.81 15.58 10.47
N ARG A 18 -6.04 15.10 10.25
CA ARG A 18 -6.50 14.66 8.92
C ARG A 18 -6.51 15.78 7.89
N MET A 19 -6.92 16.99 8.27
CA MET A 19 -6.89 18.14 7.37
C MET A 19 -5.47 18.56 7.00
N LEU A 20 -4.55 18.61 7.96
CA LEU A 20 -3.13 18.90 7.72
C LEU A 20 -2.47 17.83 6.86
N GLY A 21 -2.72 16.54 7.14
CA GLY A 21 -2.22 15.44 6.33
C GLY A 21 -2.70 15.53 4.87
N LYS A 22 -3.98 15.88 4.65
CA LYS A 22 -4.54 16.05 3.31
C LYS A 22 -3.95 17.25 2.56
N GLU A 23 -3.67 18.35 3.22
CA GLU A 23 -3.07 19.54 2.62
C GLU A 23 -1.60 19.30 2.25
N LEU A 24 -0.83 18.68 3.14
CA LEU A 24 0.57 18.31 2.90
C LEU A 24 0.70 17.30 1.76
N LEU A 25 -0.23 16.34 1.65
CA LEU A 25 -0.26 15.40 0.52
C LEU A 25 -0.55 16.06 -0.80
N ARG A 26 -1.38 17.09 -0.82
CA ARG A 26 -1.68 17.85 -2.02
C ARG A 26 -0.42 18.51 -2.57
N ASP A 27 0.44 19.03 -1.71
CA ASP A 27 1.73 19.60 -2.09
C ASP A 27 2.74 18.55 -2.57
N VAL A 28 2.82 17.42 -1.88
CA VAL A 28 3.73 16.31 -2.24
C VAL A 28 3.26 15.60 -3.51
N SER A 29 1.96 15.41 -3.70
CA SER A 29 1.43 14.72 -4.90
C SER A 29 1.66 15.51 -6.19
N THR A 30 1.76 16.84 -6.13
CA THR A 30 2.12 17.66 -7.28
C THR A 30 3.59 17.49 -7.70
N HIS A 31 4.47 17.06 -6.79
CA HIS A 31 5.89 16.83 -7.05
C HIS A 31 6.23 15.36 -7.36
N LEU A 32 5.35 14.40 -7.00
CA LEU A 32 5.58 12.96 -7.18
C LEU A 32 4.79 12.34 -8.34
N ALA A 33 4.24 13.14 -9.24
CA ALA A 33 3.51 12.65 -10.41
C ALA A 33 4.43 11.93 -11.41
N SER A 34 4.86 10.72 -11.05
CA SER A 34 5.35 9.71 -11.98
C SER A 34 4.87 8.34 -11.50
N PRO A 35 3.83 7.76 -12.11
CA PRO A 35 3.45 6.40 -11.81
C PRO A 35 4.49 5.46 -12.43
N GLY A 36 5.44 5.04 -11.62
CA GLY A 36 6.31 3.92 -11.94
C GLY A 36 5.49 2.65 -11.99
N ARG A 37 5.10 2.23 -13.17
CA ARG A 37 4.48 0.93 -13.42
C ARG A 37 5.53 -0.14 -13.14
N ARG A 38 5.45 -0.80 -12.00
CA ARG A 38 6.23 -1.99 -11.72
C ARG A 38 5.42 -3.19 -12.17
N ASP A 39 5.83 -3.80 -13.28
CA ASP A 39 5.37 -5.13 -13.67
C ASP A 39 5.96 -6.15 -12.68
N SER A 40 5.20 -6.49 -11.65
CA SER A 40 5.50 -7.62 -10.79
C SER A 40 4.89 -8.88 -11.40
N ARG A 41 5.73 -9.75 -11.98
CA ARG A 41 5.32 -11.04 -12.55
C ARG A 41 5.04 -12.12 -11.51
N LEU A 42 5.06 -11.81 -10.24
CA LEU A 42 4.76 -12.71 -9.11
C LEU A 42 3.39 -12.37 -8.51
N ALA A 43 2.36 -12.48 -9.33
CA ALA A 43 0.99 -12.23 -8.88
C ALA A 43 0.39 -13.47 -8.24
N GLY A 44 0.13 -13.41 -6.96
CA GLY A 44 -0.83 -14.30 -6.33
C GLY A 44 -2.25 -14.05 -6.88
N HIS A 45 -3.08 -15.09 -6.91
CA HIS A 45 -4.36 -15.25 -7.61
C HIS A 45 -5.52 -14.30 -7.19
N THR A 46 -5.28 -13.13 -6.66
CA THR A 46 -6.29 -12.18 -6.17
C THR A 46 -6.23 -10.81 -6.85
N GLY A 47 -6.07 -10.79 -8.17
CA GLY A 47 -6.17 -9.55 -8.94
C GLY A 47 -7.62 -9.07 -9.07
N GLU A 48 -7.84 -7.75 -9.11
CA GLU A 48 -9.14 -7.19 -9.52
C GLU A 48 -9.32 -7.39 -11.03
N PRO A 49 -10.51 -7.83 -11.50
CA PRO A 49 -10.78 -7.97 -12.93
C PRO A 49 -10.63 -6.60 -13.61
N THR A 50 -9.83 -6.52 -14.66
CA THR A 50 -9.68 -5.29 -15.46
C THR A 50 -10.89 -5.04 -16.38
N GLY A 51 -11.76 -6.06 -16.53
CA GLY A 51 -12.85 -6.07 -17.51
C GLY A 51 -12.40 -6.47 -18.91
N SER A 52 -11.10 -6.68 -19.13
CA SER A 52 -10.55 -7.26 -20.35
C SER A 52 -10.37 -8.77 -20.21
N THR A 53 -10.31 -9.46 -21.35
CA THR A 53 -10.06 -10.89 -21.43
C THR A 53 -8.90 -11.15 -22.39
N ARG A 54 -8.20 -12.26 -22.19
CA ARG A 54 -7.16 -12.74 -23.09
C ARG A 54 -7.33 -14.23 -23.38
N PRO A 55 -6.76 -14.73 -24.50
CA PRO A 55 -6.74 -16.15 -24.76
C PRO A 55 -6.07 -16.93 -23.62
N TRP A 56 -6.64 -18.11 -23.33
CA TRP A 56 -6.06 -19.03 -22.36
C TRP A 56 -4.73 -19.61 -22.87
N GLU A 57 -3.72 -19.64 -22.02
CA GLU A 57 -2.45 -20.29 -22.27
C GLU A 57 -2.24 -21.47 -21.33
N PHE A 58 -1.45 -22.47 -21.76
CA PHE A 58 -1.20 -23.64 -20.93
C PHE A 58 -0.50 -23.26 -19.61
N GLY A 59 -1.14 -23.61 -18.50
CA GLY A 59 -0.66 -23.25 -17.15
C GLY A 59 -1.42 -22.08 -16.53
N ASP A 60 -2.33 -21.43 -17.25
CA ASP A 60 -3.19 -20.39 -16.69
C ASP A 60 -4.11 -20.95 -15.62
N THR A 61 -4.16 -20.23 -14.49
CA THR A 61 -5.04 -20.51 -13.36
C THR A 61 -6.13 -19.43 -13.19
N ALA A 62 -6.13 -18.43 -14.08
CA ALA A 62 -7.13 -17.37 -14.07
C ALA A 62 -8.54 -17.93 -14.38
N PRO A 63 -9.61 -17.33 -13.82
CA PRO A 63 -10.98 -17.79 -14.10
C PRO A 63 -11.35 -17.57 -15.57
N TRP A 64 -12.07 -18.53 -16.13
CA TRP A 64 -12.56 -18.44 -17.51
C TRP A 64 -13.67 -17.41 -17.63
N ASP A 65 -13.61 -16.59 -18.69
CA ASP A 65 -14.79 -15.84 -19.14
C ASP A 65 -15.68 -16.78 -19.97
N THR A 66 -16.68 -17.37 -19.33
CA THR A 66 -17.61 -18.30 -19.95
C THR A 66 -18.41 -17.67 -21.06
N THR A 67 -18.76 -16.39 -20.95
CA THR A 67 -19.57 -15.68 -21.97
C THR A 67 -18.77 -15.50 -23.24
N ARG A 68 -17.53 -15.03 -23.14
CA ARG A 68 -16.63 -14.85 -24.26
C ARG A 68 -16.23 -16.18 -24.89
N THR A 69 -15.90 -17.19 -24.08
CA THR A 69 -15.57 -18.54 -24.52
C THR A 69 -16.71 -19.15 -25.38
N ILE A 70 -17.96 -19.06 -24.91
CA ILE A 70 -19.12 -19.56 -25.66
C ILE A 70 -19.32 -18.75 -26.94
N THR A 71 -19.16 -17.42 -26.88
CA THR A 71 -19.30 -16.56 -28.06
C THR A 71 -18.27 -16.90 -29.12
N ASN A 72 -17.01 -17.12 -28.74
CA ASN A 72 -15.94 -17.55 -29.65
C ASN A 72 -16.25 -18.91 -30.31
N ALA A 73 -16.73 -19.88 -29.53
CA ALA A 73 -17.12 -21.18 -30.02
C ALA A 73 -18.27 -21.09 -31.06
N ILE A 74 -19.29 -20.26 -30.79
CA ILE A 74 -20.41 -20.02 -31.73
C ILE A 74 -19.89 -19.36 -33.00
N GLN A 75 -19.06 -18.32 -32.90
CA GLN A 75 -18.48 -17.64 -34.07
C GLN A 75 -17.63 -18.59 -34.93
N ARG A 76 -16.82 -19.43 -34.31
CA ARG A 76 -16.01 -20.43 -34.98
C ARG A 76 -16.88 -21.46 -35.72
N ASN A 77 -17.94 -21.97 -35.06
CA ASN A 77 -18.87 -22.93 -35.68
C ASN A 77 -19.64 -22.30 -36.86
N ALA A 78 -20.09 -21.05 -36.70
CA ALA A 78 -20.73 -20.30 -37.78
C ALA A 78 -19.80 -20.11 -38.99
N ALA A 79 -18.52 -19.76 -38.76
CA ALA A 79 -17.51 -19.61 -39.80
C ALA A 79 -17.21 -20.92 -40.56
N ARG A 80 -17.45 -22.08 -39.92
CA ARG A 80 -17.31 -23.43 -40.53
C ARG A 80 -18.58 -23.95 -41.21
N GLY A 81 -19.67 -23.18 -41.19
CA GLY A 81 -20.94 -23.59 -41.74
C GLY A 81 -21.70 -24.61 -40.89
N GLU A 82 -21.29 -24.83 -39.66
CA GLU A 82 -21.88 -25.76 -38.69
C GLU A 82 -22.96 -25.07 -37.81
N ALA A 83 -23.49 -23.96 -38.28
CA ALA A 83 -24.50 -23.18 -37.59
C ALA A 83 -25.83 -23.97 -37.55
N GLY A 84 -26.23 -24.48 -36.39
CA GLY A 84 -27.49 -25.20 -36.17
C GLY A 84 -27.38 -26.52 -35.43
N GLY A 85 -26.21 -26.94 -35.03
CA GLY A 85 -26.00 -28.12 -34.18
C GLY A 85 -26.53 -27.90 -32.75
N THR A 86 -27.15 -28.99 -32.19
CA THR A 86 -27.69 -28.97 -30.80
C THR A 86 -26.60 -28.92 -29.72
N SER A 87 -25.32 -28.95 -30.08
CA SER A 87 -24.17 -28.97 -29.18
C SER A 87 -23.09 -28.00 -29.63
N ILE A 88 -22.71 -27.10 -28.77
CA ILE A 88 -21.59 -26.19 -29.00
C ILE A 88 -20.31 -26.87 -28.47
N GLY A 89 -19.47 -27.40 -29.35
CA GLY A 89 -18.19 -27.96 -29.00
C GLY A 89 -17.19 -26.83 -28.71
N ILE A 90 -16.74 -26.68 -27.49
CA ILE A 90 -15.70 -25.73 -27.11
C ILE A 90 -14.32 -26.33 -27.44
N GLN A 91 -13.46 -25.56 -28.09
CA GLN A 91 -12.06 -25.91 -28.37
C GLN A 91 -11.14 -25.05 -27.50
N LEU A 92 -9.90 -25.49 -27.28
CA LEU A 92 -8.92 -24.75 -26.50
C LEU A 92 -8.70 -23.31 -26.99
N GLY A 93 -8.76 -23.09 -28.30
CA GLY A 93 -8.63 -21.75 -28.89
C GLY A 93 -9.83 -20.83 -28.67
N ASP A 94 -10.96 -21.34 -28.17
CA ASP A 94 -12.14 -20.53 -27.85
C ASP A 94 -12.07 -20.00 -26.41
N ILE A 95 -11.23 -20.60 -25.57
CA ILE A 95 -11.18 -20.29 -24.15
C ILE A 95 -10.54 -18.94 -23.92
N GLU A 96 -11.28 -18.07 -23.26
CA GLU A 96 -10.78 -16.81 -22.75
C GLU A 96 -10.77 -16.79 -21.22
N VAL A 97 -9.75 -16.18 -20.66
CA VAL A 97 -9.60 -15.96 -19.24
C VAL A 97 -9.75 -14.48 -18.91
N VAL A 98 -10.32 -14.23 -17.75
CA VAL A 98 -10.45 -12.86 -17.24
C VAL A 98 -9.06 -12.32 -16.93
N GLU A 99 -8.72 -11.19 -17.54
CA GLU A 99 -7.49 -10.50 -17.26
C GLU A 99 -7.61 -9.82 -15.89
N THR A 100 -6.76 -10.21 -14.97
CA THR A 100 -6.72 -9.64 -13.62
C THR A 100 -5.47 -8.79 -13.49
N GLU A 101 -5.64 -7.54 -13.06
CA GLU A 101 -4.52 -6.70 -12.70
C GLU A 101 -4.04 -7.11 -11.30
N SER A 102 -2.86 -7.71 -11.22
CA SER A 102 -2.31 -8.04 -9.90
C SER A 102 -1.89 -6.75 -9.21
N ARG A 103 -2.65 -6.35 -8.23
CA ARG A 103 -2.20 -5.31 -7.30
C ARG A 103 -1.20 -5.94 -6.36
N THR A 104 0.06 -5.58 -6.51
CA THR A 104 1.07 -5.87 -5.50
C THR A 104 0.67 -5.15 -4.22
N ARG A 105 0.50 -5.90 -3.14
CA ARG A 105 0.30 -5.32 -1.80
C ARG A 105 1.68 -5.03 -1.23
N ASN A 106 1.85 -3.90 -0.60
CA ASN A 106 3.10 -3.55 0.05
C ASN A 106 2.98 -3.71 1.56
N ALA A 107 4.05 -4.15 2.20
CA ALA A 107 4.24 -4.03 3.63
C ALA A 107 5.18 -2.84 3.86
N VAL A 108 4.66 -1.77 4.43
CA VAL A 108 5.40 -0.52 4.62
C VAL A 108 5.80 -0.36 6.08
N ALA A 109 7.10 -0.28 6.35
CA ALA A 109 7.61 0.09 7.66
C ALA A 109 8.09 1.55 7.62
N LEU A 110 7.40 2.42 8.37
CA LEU A 110 7.76 3.83 8.51
C LEU A 110 8.55 4.00 9.82
N LEU A 111 9.85 4.22 9.70
CA LEU A 111 10.75 4.47 10.82
C LEU A 111 10.88 5.97 11.05
N VAL A 112 10.62 6.40 12.26
CA VAL A 112 10.62 7.82 12.64
C VAL A 112 11.63 8.05 13.76
N ASP A 113 12.61 8.91 13.47
CA ASP A 113 13.61 9.29 14.45
C ASP A 113 12.99 10.18 15.55
N THR A 114 13.04 9.69 16.77
CA THR A 114 12.57 10.41 17.96
C THR A 114 13.73 10.84 18.85
N SER A 115 14.95 10.83 18.31
CA SER A 115 16.16 11.21 19.07
C SER A 115 16.19 12.70 19.44
N PHE A 116 17.11 13.03 20.33
CA PHE A 116 17.27 14.39 20.85
C PHE A 116 17.65 15.43 19.77
N SER A 117 18.41 15.03 18.73
CA SER A 117 18.78 15.92 17.62
C SER A 117 17.55 16.48 16.90
N MET A 118 16.55 15.63 16.67
CA MET A 118 15.28 16.02 16.08
C MET A 118 14.54 17.07 16.90
N ALA A 119 14.64 17.01 18.22
CA ALA A 119 14.01 17.98 19.13
C ALA A 119 14.76 19.32 19.16
N MET A 120 16.10 19.30 19.11
CA MET A 120 16.96 20.48 19.25
C MET A 120 16.87 21.42 18.04
N GLU A 121 16.81 20.89 16.83
CA GLU A 121 16.89 21.69 15.61
C GLU A 121 15.53 22.07 15.03
N GLY A 122 14.48 21.99 15.84
CA GLY A 122 13.11 22.33 15.41
C GLY A 122 12.51 21.37 14.40
N ARG A 123 13.14 20.20 14.17
CA ARG A 123 12.69 19.19 13.19
C ARG A 123 11.56 18.31 13.73
N TRP A 124 11.26 18.41 15.02
CA TRP A 124 10.22 17.61 15.69
C TRP A 124 8.83 17.78 15.06
N ALA A 125 8.41 19.01 14.81
CA ALA A 125 7.12 19.26 14.20
C ALA A 125 7.06 18.85 12.71
N PRO A 126 8.04 19.19 11.86
CA PRO A 126 8.10 18.68 10.48
C PRO A 126 8.13 17.16 10.40
N MET A 127 8.88 16.47 11.25
CA MET A 127 8.92 15.02 11.31
C MET A 127 7.54 14.42 11.55
N LYS A 128 6.82 14.90 12.56
CA LYS A 128 5.46 14.45 12.84
C LYS A 128 4.49 14.73 11.68
N GLN A 129 4.62 15.89 11.04
CA GLN A 129 3.82 16.24 9.87
C GLN A 129 4.07 15.29 8.71
N THR A 130 5.33 14.96 8.43
CA THR A 130 5.72 14.01 7.39
C THR A 130 5.17 12.61 7.69
N ALA A 131 5.37 12.11 8.90
CA ALA A 131 4.85 10.81 9.31
C ALA A 131 3.32 10.72 9.22
N LEU A 132 2.61 11.78 9.65
CA LEU A 132 1.16 11.89 9.50
C LEU A 132 0.71 11.88 8.04
N ALA A 133 1.40 12.63 7.18
CA ALA A 133 1.09 12.71 5.76
C ALA A 133 1.28 11.34 5.08
N LEU A 134 2.40 10.66 5.34
CA LEU A 134 2.68 9.33 4.81
C LEU A 134 1.68 8.28 5.33
N HIS A 135 1.40 8.29 6.63
CA HIS A 135 0.39 7.41 7.21
C HIS A 135 -0.98 7.60 6.56
N HIS A 136 -1.40 8.86 6.39
CA HIS A 136 -2.67 9.17 5.75
C HIS A 136 -2.70 8.76 4.28
N LEU A 137 -1.62 8.99 3.53
CA LEU A 137 -1.47 8.57 2.14
C LEU A 137 -1.66 7.07 2.00
N ILE A 138 -0.88 6.29 2.76
CA ILE A 138 -0.89 4.83 2.66
C ILE A 138 -2.27 4.30 3.05
N SER A 139 -2.83 4.73 4.18
CA SER A 139 -4.12 4.24 4.66
C SER A 139 -5.34 4.64 3.82
N THR A 140 -5.25 5.70 2.99
CA THR A 140 -6.37 6.16 2.15
C THR A 140 -6.27 5.74 0.70
N GLN A 141 -5.08 5.78 0.12
CA GLN A 141 -4.88 5.49 -1.31
C GLN A 141 -4.49 4.04 -1.57
N PHE A 142 -3.84 3.38 -0.60
CA PHE A 142 -3.31 2.02 -0.73
C PHE A 142 -3.96 1.09 0.28
N ARG A 143 -5.29 0.90 0.18
CA ARG A 143 -6.11 0.13 1.13
C ARG A 143 -5.71 -1.35 1.29
N GLY A 144 -4.90 -1.87 0.39
CA GLY A 144 -4.39 -3.25 0.45
C GLY A 144 -3.02 -3.36 1.11
N ASP A 145 -2.37 -2.23 1.37
CA ASP A 145 -1.04 -2.19 1.95
C ASP A 145 -1.11 -2.26 3.47
N GLU A 146 -0.15 -2.96 4.06
CA GLU A 146 0.03 -3.02 5.51
C GLU A 146 1.06 -2.00 5.95
N LEU A 147 0.76 -1.24 7.00
CA LEU A 147 1.63 -0.18 7.50
C LEU A 147 1.96 -0.41 8.97
N THR A 148 3.24 -0.32 9.30
CA THR A 148 3.72 -0.22 10.70
C THR A 148 4.48 1.07 10.88
N LEU A 149 4.29 1.71 12.03
CA LEU A 149 5.04 2.89 12.46
C LEU A 149 5.98 2.49 13.60
N ILE A 150 7.25 2.79 13.44
CA ILE A 150 8.31 2.47 14.41
C ILE A 150 9.04 3.76 14.78
N GLY A 151 8.89 4.19 16.04
CA GLY A 151 9.69 5.28 16.57
C GLY A 151 11.01 4.74 17.13
N PHE A 152 12.12 5.43 16.85
CA PHE A 152 13.42 5.03 17.37
C PHE A 152 14.20 6.22 17.94
N GLY A 153 14.78 6.00 19.10
CA GLY A 153 15.70 6.86 19.82
C GLY A 153 16.74 5.96 20.49
N LEU A 154 16.85 5.97 21.80
CA LEU A 154 17.70 5.02 22.54
C LEU A 154 17.26 3.57 22.29
N TYR A 155 15.95 3.33 22.21
CA TYR A 155 15.32 2.08 21.81
C TYR A 155 14.32 2.34 20.71
N ALA A 156 13.97 1.29 19.98
CA ALA A 156 12.88 1.35 19.00
C ALA A 156 11.64 0.65 19.53
N GLN A 157 10.48 1.18 19.18
CA GLN A 157 9.18 0.58 19.51
C GLN A 157 8.16 0.83 18.41
N THR A 158 7.28 -0.12 18.20
CA THR A 158 6.10 0.11 17.36
C THR A 158 5.14 1.04 18.08
N MET A 159 4.55 1.97 17.36
CA MET A 159 3.60 2.94 17.92
C MET A 159 2.45 3.21 16.96
N THR A 160 1.37 3.73 17.48
CA THR A 160 0.27 4.25 16.67
C THR A 160 0.53 5.70 16.26
N ILE A 161 -0.22 6.18 15.28
CA ILE A 161 -0.09 7.57 14.84
C ILE A 161 -0.55 8.56 15.92
N GLU A 162 -1.51 8.14 16.74
CA GLU A 162 -1.99 8.91 17.90
C GLU A 162 -0.88 9.05 18.95
N GLU A 163 -0.18 7.96 19.25
CA GLU A 163 0.96 7.98 20.16
C GLU A 163 2.08 8.88 19.65
N LEU A 164 2.44 8.79 18.35
CA LEU A 164 3.44 9.67 17.75
C LEU A 164 3.04 11.15 17.88
N THR A 165 1.78 11.47 17.64
CA THR A 165 1.33 12.87 17.72
C THR A 165 1.31 13.41 19.14
N ALA A 166 1.00 12.57 20.12
CA ALA A 166 1.00 12.91 21.54
C ALA A 166 2.41 12.94 22.14
N LEU A 167 3.39 12.28 21.51
CA LEU A 167 4.74 12.14 22.03
C LEU A 167 5.42 13.51 22.22
N PRO A 168 5.84 13.89 23.42
CA PRO A 168 6.61 15.11 23.64
C PRO A 168 8.03 14.97 23.07
N PRO A 169 8.75 16.08 22.83
CA PRO A 169 10.16 16.03 22.48
C PRO A 169 10.95 15.27 23.54
N ILE A 170 11.66 14.23 23.12
CA ILE A 170 12.43 13.37 24.02
C ILE A 170 13.81 14.02 24.26
N GLN A 171 14.28 13.97 25.50
CA GLN A 171 15.59 14.52 25.88
C GLN A 171 16.68 13.43 25.95
N GLU A 172 16.34 12.18 25.67
CA GLU A 172 17.28 11.08 25.71
C GLU A 172 18.19 11.09 24.47
N LYS A 173 19.49 10.97 24.72
CA LYS A 173 20.50 10.90 23.66
C LYS A 173 20.70 9.45 23.23
N GLY A 174 20.52 9.19 21.95
CA GLY A 174 20.78 7.90 21.33
C GLY A 174 19.92 7.71 20.12
N THR A 175 20.49 7.06 19.09
CA THR A 175 19.82 6.75 17.84
C THR A 175 20.11 5.29 17.51
N ASN A 176 19.19 4.40 17.89
CA ASN A 176 19.35 2.96 17.70
C ASN A 176 18.55 2.50 16.46
N LEU A 177 19.05 2.89 15.29
CA LEU A 177 18.47 2.48 14.02
C LEU A 177 18.49 0.96 13.84
N GLN A 178 19.53 0.28 14.37
CA GLN A 178 19.61 -1.19 14.27
C GLN A 178 18.40 -1.86 14.92
N HIS A 179 17.97 -1.41 16.10
CA HIS A 179 16.79 -1.97 16.76
C HIS A 179 15.51 -1.70 15.95
N ALA A 180 15.40 -0.52 15.33
CA ALA A 180 14.26 -0.20 14.46
C ALA A 180 14.21 -1.10 13.20
N LEU A 181 15.38 -1.36 12.60
CA LEU A 181 15.48 -2.27 11.45
C LEU A 181 15.12 -3.72 11.81
N LEU A 182 15.48 -4.18 13.00
CA LEU A 182 15.08 -5.51 13.49
C LEU A 182 13.55 -5.62 13.67
N LEU A 183 12.90 -4.57 14.16
CA LEU A 183 11.44 -4.55 14.28
C LEU A 183 10.76 -4.49 12.89
N ALA A 184 11.34 -3.76 11.94
CA ALA A 184 10.86 -3.74 10.57
C ALA A 184 11.02 -5.12 9.88
N ASP A 185 12.14 -5.80 10.08
CA ASP A 185 12.38 -7.15 9.57
C ASP A 185 11.35 -8.14 10.12
N GLN A 186 11.07 -8.09 11.42
CA GLN A 186 10.03 -8.91 12.04
C GLN A 186 8.63 -8.62 11.49
N PHE A 187 8.34 -7.37 11.14
CA PHE A 187 7.09 -7.00 10.49
C PHE A 187 7.03 -7.58 9.08
N PHE A 188 8.07 -7.45 8.27
CA PHE A 188 8.13 -8.00 6.91
C PHE A 188 8.05 -9.53 6.90
N ALA A 189 8.69 -10.20 7.85
CA ALA A 189 8.62 -11.66 8.00
C ALA A 189 7.20 -12.19 8.25
N ARG A 190 6.30 -11.36 8.80
CA ARG A 190 4.87 -11.71 8.97
C ARG A 190 4.03 -11.45 7.71
N HIS A 191 4.54 -10.66 6.76
CA HIS A 191 3.84 -10.25 5.55
C HIS A 191 4.53 -10.75 4.28
N VAL A 192 4.85 -12.05 4.23
CA VAL A 192 5.67 -12.71 3.17
C VAL A 192 5.09 -12.51 1.75
N ASN A 193 3.78 -12.25 1.63
CA ASN A 193 3.09 -12.06 0.34
C ASN A 193 2.98 -10.57 -0.06
N HIS A 194 3.71 -9.69 0.62
CA HIS A 194 3.72 -8.26 0.36
C HIS A 194 5.13 -7.83 -0.03
N ASP A 195 5.24 -6.85 -0.90
CA ASP A 195 6.53 -6.23 -1.23
C ASP A 195 7.00 -5.35 -0.05
N PRO A 196 8.16 -5.64 0.53
CA PRO A 196 8.64 -4.87 1.67
C PRO A 196 9.11 -3.48 1.24
N THR A 197 8.62 -2.46 1.89
CA THR A 197 9.03 -1.06 1.69
C THR A 197 9.43 -0.44 3.01
N LEU A 198 10.64 0.08 3.08
CA LEU A 198 11.17 0.76 4.26
C LEU A 198 11.28 2.27 3.99
N LEU A 199 10.65 3.06 4.84
CA LEU A 199 10.74 4.53 4.82
C LEU A 199 11.37 5.00 6.13
N VAL A 200 12.39 5.84 6.05
CA VAL A 200 13.09 6.37 7.23
C VAL A 200 13.00 7.89 7.22
N VAL A 201 12.56 8.45 8.34
CA VAL A 201 12.51 9.89 8.59
C VAL A 201 13.48 10.21 9.72
N THR A 202 14.60 10.81 9.38
CA THR A 202 15.71 11.19 10.29
C THR A 202 16.34 12.49 9.83
N ASP A 203 17.26 13.05 10.62
CA ASP A 203 18.05 14.25 10.29
C ASP A 203 19.33 13.95 9.49
#